data_dfb6e5915fa8eb90640cb5cc3ff51e9c
#
_entry.id   dfb6e5915fa8eb90640cb5cc3ff51e9c
#
_cell.length_a   1.000
_cell.length_b   1.000
_cell.length_c   1.000
_cell.angle_alpha   90.00
_cell.angle_beta   90.00
_cell.angle_gamma   90.00
#
_symmetry.space_group_name_H-M   'P 1'
#
loop_
_entity.id
_entity.type
_entity.pdbx_description
1 polymer ?
#
loop_
_entity_poly.entity_id
_entity_poly.type
_entity_poly.pdbx_seq_one_letter_code
_entity_poly.pdbx_strand_id
1 'polypeptide(L)'
;MVPDMKQKNVLSEKAATLFKEDYNCAQSVLLTMFEHWNGKDEVIPKIATAFGGGIGRCGSVCGALTGGVMALGIKYGTNEPSLEKRLKAYELAQKFYKRFERQHGSVLCRELIGYDLSKPEELEEANKAKVFEEKCTNFVRKAVENLMEICEHDYPLTTRKNKILK
;
A
#
# COMPACT_ATOMS: atom_id res chain seq x y z
N MET A 1 -10.96 -18.92 6.52
CA MET A 1 -11.01 -19.25 5.08
C MET A 1 -9.68 -18.77 4.50
N VAL A 2 -8.97 -19.62 3.78
CA VAL A 2 -7.70 -19.21 3.13
C VAL A 2 -8.05 -18.17 2.06
N PRO A 3 -7.28 -17.06 1.94
CA PRO A 3 -7.48 -16.08 0.88
C PRO A 3 -7.60 -16.79 -0.47
N ASP A 4 -8.51 -16.35 -1.33
CA ASP A 4 -8.50 -16.83 -2.71
C ASP A 4 -7.16 -16.46 -3.35
N MET A 5 -6.25 -17.41 -3.37
CA MET A 5 -4.88 -17.27 -3.90
C MET A 5 -4.89 -16.68 -5.31
N LYS A 6 -5.91 -17.00 -6.09
CA LYS A 6 -6.07 -16.47 -7.45
C LYS A 6 -6.38 -14.97 -7.42
N GLN A 7 -7.31 -14.53 -6.55
CA GLN A 7 -7.67 -13.11 -6.42
C GLN A 7 -6.50 -12.30 -5.88
N LYS A 8 -5.80 -12.81 -4.87
CA LYS A 8 -4.61 -12.17 -4.30
C LYS A 8 -3.54 -11.93 -5.37
N ASN A 9 -3.24 -12.94 -6.20
CA ASN A 9 -2.28 -12.82 -7.29
C ASN A 9 -2.72 -11.81 -8.34
N VAL A 10 -4.00 -11.81 -8.73
CA VAL A 10 -4.54 -10.83 -9.71
C VAL A 10 -4.36 -9.39 -9.21
N LEU A 11 -4.65 -9.14 -7.93
CA LEU A 11 -4.55 -7.79 -7.37
C LEU A 11 -3.08 -7.35 -7.19
N SER A 12 -2.20 -8.24 -6.74
CA SER A 12 -0.79 -7.92 -6.61
C SER A 12 -0.14 -7.61 -7.97
N GLU A 13 -0.50 -8.34 -9.02
CA GLU A 13 -0.04 -8.05 -10.38
C GLU A 13 -0.66 -6.76 -10.95
N LYS A 14 -1.93 -6.46 -10.64
CA LYS A 14 -2.53 -5.17 -10.99
C LYS A 14 -1.74 -3.99 -10.40
N ALA A 15 -1.40 -4.06 -9.12
CA ALA A 15 -0.60 -3.01 -8.48
C ALA A 15 0.79 -2.87 -9.11
N ALA A 16 1.42 -3.99 -9.45
CA ALA A 16 2.71 -4.00 -10.15
C ALA A 16 2.60 -3.38 -11.55
N THR A 17 1.50 -3.61 -12.26
CA THR A 17 1.23 -3.02 -13.58
C THR A 17 1.06 -1.51 -13.45
N LEU A 18 0.23 -1.02 -12.52
CA LEU A 18 0.08 0.41 -12.25
C LEU A 18 1.43 1.09 -11.94
N PHE A 19 2.27 0.42 -11.15
CA PHE A 19 3.61 0.94 -10.83
C PHE A 19 4.49 1.06 -12.09
N LYS A 20 4.38 0.13 -13.04
CA LYS A 20 5.11 0.19 -14.33
C LYS A 20 4.50 1.22 -15.30
N GLU A 21 3.25 1.62 -15.10
CA GLU A 21 2.54 2.66 -15.87
C GLU A 21 2.69 4.06 -15.25
N ASP A 22 3.82 4.32 -14.58
CA ASP A 22 4.20 5.61 -13.98
C ASP A 22 3.39 6.07 -12.75
N TYR A 23 2.50 5.24 -12.18
CA TYR A 23 2.03 5.48 -10.82
C TYR A 23 3.14 5.21 -9.83
N ASN A 24 3.28 6.03 -8.80
CA ASN A 24 4.25 5.71 -7.75
C ASN A 24 3.78 4.55 -6.84
N CYS A 25 4.69 4.06 -5.98
CA CYS A 25 4.42 2.91 -5.11
C CYS A 25 3.20 3.11 -4.18
N ALA A 26 2.97 4.32 -3.67
CA ALA A 26 1.83 4.61 -2.81
C ALA A 26 0.52 4.66 -3.59
N GLN A 27 0.52 5.29 -4.76
CA GLN A 27 -0.64 5.34 -5.65
C GLN A 27 -1.04 3.93 -6.12
N SER A 28 -0.08 3.13 -6.52
CA SER A 28 -0.33 1.77 -7.04
C SER A 28 -1.01 0.86 -6.02
N VAL A 29 -0.54 0.87 -4.78
CA VAL A 29 -1.16 0.08 -3.71
C VAL A 29 -2.53 0.62 -3.34
N LEU A 30 -2.63 1.94 -3.09
CA LEU A 30 -3.88 2.57 -2.67
C LEU A 30 -4.98 2.38 -3.72
N LEU A 31 -4.71 2.69 -4.99
CA LEU A 31 -5.67 2.60 -6.08
C LEU A 31 -6.15 1.17 -6.29
N THR A 32 -5.22 0.20 -6.29
CA THR A 32 -5.57 -1.23 -6.43
C THR A 32 -6.55 -1.68 -5.35
N MET A 33 -6.29 -1.35 -4.09
CA MET A 33 -7.15 -1.76 -2.98
C MET A 33 -8.48 -1.01 -2.97
N PHE A 34 -8.47 0.28 -3.30
CA PHE A 34 -9.69 1.09 -3.38
C PHE A 34 -10.65 0.58 -4.46
N GLU A 35 -10.15 0.31 -5.66
CA GLU A 35 -10.95 -0.26 -6.75
C GLU A 35 -11.43 -1.69 -6.46
N HIS A 36 -10.61 -2.50 -5.78
CA HIS A 36 -11.01 -3.83 -5.32
C HIS A 36 -12.23 -3.78 -4.38
N TRP A 37 -12.36 -2.72 -3.61
CA TRP A 37 -13.55 -2.49 -2.75
C TRP A 37 -14.66 -1.71 -3.44
N ASN A 38 -14.65 -1.65 -4.79
CA ASN A 38 -15.61 -0.94 -5.63
C ASN A 38 -15.62 0.59 -5.45
N GLY A 39 -14.53 1.16 -4.95
CA GLY A 39 -14.37 2.61 -4.89
C GLY A 39 -14.06 3.21 -6.26
N LYS A 40 -14.57 4.41 -6.50
CA LYS A 40 -14.25 5.23 -7.67
C LYS A 40 -14.23 6.69 -7.22
N ASP A 41 -13.06 7.28 -7.18
CA ASP A 41 -12.89 8.69 -6.83
C ASP A 41 -11.56 9.19 -7.39
N GLU A 42 -11.59 10.29 -8.11
CA GLU A 42 -10.39 10.90 -8.72
C GLU A 42 -9.41 11.49 -7.70
N VAL A 43 -9.85 11.71 -6.47
CA VAL A 43 -8.99 12.20 -5.38
C VAL A 43 -8.04 11.11 -4.90
N ILE A 44 -8.43 9.84 -5.02
CA ILE A 44 -7.66 8.73 -4.46
C ILE A 44 -6.23 8.63 -5.01
N PRO A 45 -5.97 8.61 -6.33
CA PRO A 45 -4.58 8.61 -6.78
C PRO A 45 -3.85 9.93 -6.45
N LYS A 46 -4.54 11.06 -6.42
CA LYS A 46 -3.95 12.38 -6.11
C LYS A 46 -3.41 12.47 -4.69
N ILE A 47 -4.16 11.97 -3.70
CA ILE A 47 -3.78 12.04 -2.28
C ILE A 47 -2.48 11.26 -1.98
N ALA A 48 -2.18 10.23 -2.76
CA ALA A 48 -0.99 9.40 -2.60
C ALA A 48 0.23 9.89 -3.40
N THR A 49 0.07 10.92 -4.26
CA THR A 49 1.13 11.36 -5.18
C THR A 49 2.42 11.75 -4.46
N ALA A 50 2.34 12.52 -3.38
CA ALA A 50 3.52 12.99 -2.65
C ALA A 50 4.19 11.92 -1.76
N PHE A 51 3.62 10.72 -1.63
CA PHE A 51 4.17 9.65 -0.81
C PHE A 51 5.19 8.77 -1.55
N GLY A 52 5.37 8.95 -2.86
CA GLY A 52 6.38 8.24 -3.64
C GLY A 52 7.81 8.52 -3.18
N GLY A 53 8.69 7.52 -3.29
CA GLY A 53 10.09 7.65 -2.91
C GLY A 53 10.33 7.87 -1.41
N GLY A 54 9.41 7.44 -0.56
CA GLY A 54 9.49 7.69 0.88
C GLY A 54 9.27 9.17 1.21
N ILE A 55 8.09 9.67 0.87
CA ILE A 55 7.64 11.06 0.99
C ILE A 55 8.50 12.00 0.11
N GLY A 56 8.08 12.18 -1.14
CA GLY A 56 8.71 13.11 -2.07
C GLY A 56 10.20 12.85 -2.29
N ARG A 57 10.63 11.60 -2.29
CA ARG A 57 12.04 11.17 -2.41
C ARG A 57 12.93 11.47 -1.21
N CYS A 58 12.35 11.79 -0.04
CA CYS A 58 13.13 11.97 1.20
C CYS A 58 13.69 10.68 1.78
N GLY A 59 13.38 9.51 1.20
CA GLY A 59 13.88 8.23 1.70
C GLY A 59 13.26 7.77 3.02
N SER A 60 12.18 8.42 3.46
CA SER A 60 11.41 8.09 4.66
C SER A 60 10.55 6.82 4.44
N VAL A 61 9.40 6.70 5.08
CA VAL A 61 8.56 5.49 5.02
C VAL A 61 8.22 5.12 3.56
N CYS A 62 8.39 3.85 3.22
CA CYS A 62 8.12 3.30 1.88
C CYS A 62 6.70 3.64 1.41
N GLY A 63 6.58 4.10 0.16
CA GLY A 63 5.28 4.43 -0.43
C GLY A 63 4.33 3.24 -0.52
N ALA A 64 4.82 2.03 -0.75
CA ALA A 64 3.98 0.84 -0.73
C ALA A 64 3.33 0.61 0.65
N LEU A 65 4.07 0.91 1.73
CA LEU A 65 3.54 0.84 3.08
C LEU A 65 2.53 1.98 3.35
N THR A 66 2.87 3.24 3.03
CA THR A 66 1.96 4.37 3.26
C THR A 66 0.69 4.28 2.43
N GLY A 67 0.76 3.83 1.18
CA GLY A 67 -0.40 3.55 0.34
C GLY A 67 -1.33 2.50 0.95
N GLY A 68 -0.76 1.45 1.53
CA GLY A 68 -1.52 0.42 2.24
C GLY A 68 -2.17 0.93 3.53
N VAL A 69 -1.48 1.77 4.30
CA VAL A 69 -2.06 2.40 5.50
C VAL A 69 -3.23 3.31 5.13
N MET A 70 -3.12 4.10 4.05
CA MET A 70 -4.24 4.89 3.53
C MET A 70 -5.42 4.01 3.10
N ALA A 71 -5.16 2.89 2.43
CA ALA A 71 -6.20 1.94 2.04
C ALA A 71 -6.94 1.35 3.27
N LEU A 72 -6.21 1.00 4.33
CA LEU A 72 -6.81 0.57 5.60
C LEU A 72 -7.65 1.68 6.24
N GLY A 73 -7.20 2.92 6.17
CA GLY A 73 -7.94 4.10 6.64
C GLY A 73 -9.27 4.28 5.90
N ILE A 74 -9.28 4.11 4.58
CA ILE A 74 -10.51 4.17 3.76
C ILE A 74 -11.50 3.08 4.17
N LYS A 75 -11.01 1.86 4.40
CA LYS A 75 -11.89 0.72 4.66
C LYS A 75 -12.40 0.65 6.11
N TYR A 76 -11.56 0.98 7.07
CA TYR A 76 -11.82 0.77 8.51
C TYR A 76 -11.79 2.05 9.33
N GLY A 77 -11.45 3.18 8.72
CA GLY A 77 -11.40 4.47 9.37
C GLY A 77 -12.79 5.07 9.65
N THR A 78 -12.80 6.31 10.06
CA THR A 78 -14.02 7.04 10.42
C THR A 78 -13.94 8.49 10.00
N ASN A 79 -15.06 9.05 9.55
CA ASN A 79 -15.27 10.48 9.27
C ASN A 79 -15.81 11.23 10.48
N GLU A 80 -16.13 10.51 11.56
CA GLU A 80 -16.63 11.11 12.81
C GLU A 80 -15.60 10.91 13.93
N PRO A 81 -15.54 11.79 14.93
CA PRO A 81 -14.72 11.58 16.11
C PRO A 81 -15.14 10.32 16.86
N SER A 82 -14.45 9.23 16.67
CA SER A 82 -14.69 7.95 17.33
C SER A 82 -13.38 7.28 17.69
N LEU A 83 -13.08 7.22 18.99
CA LEU A 83 -11.89 6.56 19.50
C LEU A 83 -11.87 5.06 19.16
N GLU A 84 -13.01 4.39 19.33
CA GLU A 84 -13.16 2.95 19.06
C GLU A 84 -12.82 2.60 17.60
N LYS A 85 -13.46 3.31 16.65
CA LYS A 85 -13.21 3.09 15.22
C LYS A 85 -11.76 3.42 14.85
N ARG A 86 -11.19 4.49 15.41
CA ARG A 86 -9.80 4.88 15.21
C ARG A 86 -8.84 3.82 15.72
N LEU A 87 -9.06 3.28 16.91
CA LEU A 87 -8.22 2.21 17.48
C LEU A 87 -8.26 0.95 16.64
N LYS A 88 -9.39 0.59 16.06
CA LYS A 88 -9.48 -0.54 15.11
C LYS A 88 -8.62 -0.33 13.87
N ALA A 89 -8.70 0.85 13.27
CA ALA A 89 -7.83 1.19 12.13
C ALA A 89 -6.34 1.17 12.50
N TYR A 90 -5.99 1.67 13.70
CA TYR A 90 -4.61 1.63 14.20
C TYR A 90 -4.10 0.21 14.39
N GLU A 91 -4.91 -0.69 14.95
CA GLU A 91 -4.56 -2.11 15.11
C GLU A 91 -4.18 -2.75 13.77
N LEU A 92 -5.01 -2.53 12.75
CA LEU A 92 -4.76 -3.08 11.41
C LEU A 92 -3.53 -2.47 10.74
N ALA A 93 -3.35 -1.15 10.88
CA ALA A 93 -2.17 -0.46 10.40
C ALA A 93 -0.88 -0.96 11.07
N GLN A 94 -0.91 -1.22 12.39
CA GLN A 94 0.23 -1.80 13.11
C GLN A 94 0.54 -3.23 12.67
N LYS A 95 -0.48 -4.06 12.44
CA LYS A 95 -0.29 -5.42 11.90
C LYS A 95 0.37 -5.37 10.53
N PHE A 96 -0.10 -4.48 9.67
CA PHE A 96 0.45 -4.31 8.33
C PHE A 96 1.89 -3.80 8.36
N TYR A 97 2.17 -2.77 9.15
CA TYR A 97 3.49 -2.20 9.36
C TYR A 97 4.51 -3.27 9.81
N LYS A 98 4.22 -3.96 10.91
CA LYS A 98 5.10 -4.98 11.48
C LYS A 98 5.34 -6.16 10.52
N ARG A 99 4.33 -6.52 9.74
CA ARG A 99 4.46 -7.58 8.74
C ARG A 99 5.36 -7.15 7.60
N PHE A 100 5.18 -5.95 7.09
CA PHE A 100 6.03 -5.38 6.04
C PHE A 100 7.49 -5.28 6.50
N GLU A 101 7.73 -4.72 7.69
CA GLU A 101 9.05 -4.62 8.30
C GLU A 101 9.74 -5.99 8.44
N ARG A 102 9.04 -6.98 8.97
CA ARG A 102 9.57 -8.34 9.12
C ARG A 102 9.93 -9.01 7.79
N GLN A 103 9.16 -8.74 6.73
CA GLN A 103 9.39 -9.32 5.40
C GLN A 103 10.54 -8.68 4.66
N HIS A 104 10.77 -7.39 4.87
CA HIS A 104 11.70 -6.61 4.08
C HIS A 104 12.91 -6.08 4.85
N GLY A 105 12.94 -6.25 6.18
CA GLY A 105 14.02 -5.83 7.06
C GLY A 105 13.98 -4.36 7.47
N SER A 106 13.18 -3.54 6.78
CA SER A 106 13.00 -2.13 7.09
C SER A 106 11.64 -1.63 6.56
N VAL A 107 11.26 -0.43 6.97
CA VAL A 107 10.13 0.33 6.43
C VAL A 107 10.58 1.60 5.71
N LEU A 108 11.85 1.95 5.80
CA LEU A 108 12.40 3.18 5.22
C LEU A 108 12.81 2.95 3.77
N CYS A 109 12.31 3.79 2.88
CA CYS A 109 12.58 3.71 1.45
C CYS A 109 14.09 3.66 1.17
N ARG A 110 14.86 4.56 1.78
CA ARG A 110 16.32 4.62 1.62
C ARG A 110 17.02 3.31 1.99
N GLU A 111 16.62 2.68 3.09
CA GLU A 111 17.21 1.42 3.54
C GLU A 111 16.80 0.25 2.63
N LEU A 112 15.53 0.23 2.21
CA LEU A 112 14.98 -0.82 1.36
C LEU A 112 15.63 -0.87 -0.02
N ILE A 113 15.86 0.30 -0.63
CA ILE A 113 16.44 0.39 -1.97
C ILE A 113 17.96 0.53 -1.98
N GLY A 114 18.54 1.09 -0.90
CA GLY A 114 20.00 1.31 -0.78
C GLY A 114 20.49 2.60 -1.43
N TYR A 115 19.60 3.55 -1.73
CA TYR A 115 19.93 4.83 -2.39
C TYR A 115 19.19 5.99 -1.72
N ASP A 116 19.85 7.15 -1.69
CA ASP A 116 19.24 8.42 -1.27
C ASP A 116 18.66 9.15 -2.48
N LEU A 117 17.38 8.95 -2.74
CA LEU A 117 16.69 9.54 -3.91
C LEU A 117 16.58 11.07 -3.87
N SER A 118 16.93 11.72 -2.74
CA SER A 118 17.01 13.18 -2.66
C SER A 118 18.23 13.76 -3.37
N LYS A 119 19.23 12.91 -3.66
CA LYS A 119 20.45 13.25 -4.36
C LYS A 119 20.32 12.86 -5.83
N PRO A 120 20.47 13.81 -6.77
CA PRO A 120 20.34 13.54 -8.21
C PRO A 120 21.24 12.41 -8.71
N GLU A 121 22.48 12.35 -8.24
CA GLU A 121 23.45 11.32 -8.61
C GLU A 121 23.03 9.93 -8.15
N GLU A 122 22.56 9.78 -6.91
CA GLU A 122 22.08 8.49 -6.39
C GLU A 122 20.76 8.06 -7.06
N LEU A 123 19.89 9.01 -7.40
CA LEU A 123 18.68 8.73 -8.19
C LEU A 123 19.02 8.18 -9.59
N GLU A 124 20.03 8.77 -10.26
CA GLU A 124 20.50 8.29 -11.56
C GLU A 124 21.10 6.88 -11.46
N GLU A 125 21.89 6.63 -10.43
CA GLU A 125 22.44 5.29 -10.16
C GLU A 125 21.36 4.26 -9.89
N ALA A 126 20.33 4.60 -9.08
CA ALA A 126 19.19 3.72 -8.81
C ALA A 126 18.41 3.37 -10.09
N ASN A 127 18.25 4.34 -11.01
CA ASN A 127 17.64 4.10 -12.31
C ASN A 127 18.49 3.16 -13.19
N LYS A 128 19.80 3.41 -13.28
CA LYS A 128 20.73 2.54 -14.02
C LYS A 128 20.75 1.11 -13.48
N ALA A 129 20.68 0.96 -12.16
CA ALA A 129 20.61 -0.33 -11.48
C ALA A 129 19.22 -0.98 -11.52
N LYS A 130 18.22 -0.37 -12.17
CA LYS A 130 16.83 -0.86 -12.27
C LYS A 130 16.18 -1.20 -10.93
N VAL A 131 16.55 -0.47 -9.88
CA VAL A 131 16.10 -0.73 -8.50
C VAL A 131 14.58 -0.65 -8.39
N PHE A 132 13.94 0.24 -9.14
CA PHE A 132 12.49 0.42 -9.12
C PHE A 132 11.77 -0.80 -9.71
N GLU A 133 12.26 -1.34 -10.82
CA GLU A 133 11.67 -2.53 -11.44
C GLU A 133 11.91 -3.79 -10.60
N GLU A 134 13.11 -3.95 -10.04
CA GLU A 134 13.50 -5.17 -9.33
C GLU A 134 13.00 -5.20 -7.88
N LYS A 135 13.21 -4.12 -7.12
CA LYS A 135 12.86 -4.06 -5.69
C LYS A 135 11.48 -3.46 -5.45
N CYS A 136 11.21 -2.24 -5.97
CA CYS A 136 9.97 -1.53 -5.63
C CYS A 136 8.72 -2.23 -6.15
N THR A 137 8.77 -2.83 -7.34
CA THR A 137 7.67 -3.65 -7.86
C THR A 137 7.32 -4.80 -6.90
N ASN A 138 8.34 -5.44 -6.28
CA ASN A 138 8.10 -6.49 -5.30
C ASN A 138 7.48 -5.94 -3.99
N PHE A 139 7.93 -4.77 -3.52
CA PHE A 139 7.32 -4.15 -2.33
C PHE A 139 5.84 -3.79 -2.56
N VAL A 140 5.50 -3.31 -3.75
CA VAL A 140 4.12 -3.02 -4.16
C VAL A 140 3.27 -4.29 -4.17
N ARG A 141 3.74 -5.39 -4.78
CA ARG A 141 3.05 -6.68 -4.77
C ARG A 141 2.81 -7.18 -3.35
N LYS A 142 3.87 -7.24 -2.54
CA LYS A 142 3.82 -7.75 -1.17
C LYS A 142 2.93 -6.92 -0.26
N ALA A 143 2.87 -5.61 -0.47
CA ALA A 143 1.94 -4.74 0.25
C ALA A 143 0.48 -5.14 -0.02
N VAL A 144 0.11 -5.34 -1.28
CA VAL A 144 -1.26 -5.77 -1.65
C VAL A 144 -1.57 -7.17 -1.11
N GLU A 145 -0.65 -8.13 -1.24
CA GLU A 145 -0.82 -9.48 -0.68
C GLU A 145 -1.08 -9.44 0.82
N ASN A 146 -0.29 -8.65 1.57
CA ASN A 146 -0.44 -8.48 3.00
C ASN A 146 -1.78 -7.85 3.40
N LEU A 147 -2.22 -6.84 2.65
CA LEU A 147 -3.51 -6.18 2.87
C LEU A 147 -4.67 -7.15 2.65
N MET A 148 -4.62 -7.95 1.59
CA MET A 148 -5.63 -8.96 1.33
C MET A 148 -5.75 -9.94 2.49
N GLU A 149 -4.64 -10.48 2.98
CA GLU A 149 -4.63 -11.41 4.10
C GLU A 149 -5.12 -10.78 5.41
N ILE A 150 -4.69 -9.56 5.73
CA ILE A 150 -5.12 -8.83 6.93
C ILE A 150 -6.64 -8.54 6.88
N CYS A 151 -7.13 -8.06 5.73
CA CYS A 151 -8.54 -7.70 5.59
C CYS A 151 -9.49 -8.91 5.63
N GLU A 152 -9.05 -10.08 5.19
CA GLU A 152 -9.86 -11.30 5.20
C GLU A 152 -9.95 -11.93 6.58
N HIS A 153 -8.87 -11.91 7.36
CA HIS A 153 -8.86 -12.46 8.72
C HIS A 153 -9.70 -11.67 9.71
N ASP A 154 -9.75 -10.34 9.56
CA ASP A 154 -10.48 -9.47 10.48
C ASP A 154 -11.96 -9.25 10.08
N TYR A 155 -12.38 -9.67 8.87
CA TYR A 155 -13.77 -9.53 8.39
C TYR A 155 -14.13 -10.67 7.44
N PRO A 156 -14.59 -11.82 7.94
CA PRO A 156 -15.09 -12.88 7.08
C PRO A 156 -16.26 -12.38 6.22
N LEU A 157 -16.27 -12.73 4.94
CA LEU A 157 -17.22 -12.27 3.91
C LEU A 157 -18.71 -12.52 4.22
N THR A 158 -19.03 -13.21 5.33
CA THR A 158 -20.39 -13.53 5.77
C THR A 158 -21.19 -12.31 6.27
N THR A 159 -20.56 -11.16 6.52
CA THR A 159 -21.23 -9.93 6.98
C THR A 159 -21.53 -8.93 5.86
N ARG A 160 -21.30 -9.30 4.58
CA ARG A 160 -21.53 -8.42 3.42
C ARG A 160 -22.97 -8.31 2.91
N LYS A 161 -23.98 -8.76 3.66
CA LYS A 161 -25.36 -8.41 3.35
C LYS A 161 -25.74 -7.13 4.12
N ASN A 162 -25.89 -6.04 3.39
CA ASN A 162 -26.50 -4.77 3.78
C ASN A 162 -25.71 -3.86 4.75
N LYS A 163 -24.78 -3.04 4.24
CA LYS A 163 -24.63 -1.63 4.62
C LYS A 163 -23.51 -0.95 3.80
N ILE A 164 -23.75 -0.75 2.52
CA ILE A 164 -23.00 0.23 1.74
C ILE A 164 -24.02 1.20 1.17
N LEU A 165 -23.85 2.46 1.54
CA LEU A 165 -24.47 3.66 0.97
C LEU A 165 -25.96 3.85 1.19
N LYS A 166 -26.32 4.56 2.25
CA LYS A 166 -27.27 5.67 2.19
C LYS A 166 -26.58 6.93 2.62
#